data_051d49fab77bcfdff984c53e97379b65
#
_entry.id   051d49fab77bcfdff984c53e97379b65
#
_cell.length_a   1.000
_cell.length_b   1.000
_cell.length_c   1.000
_cell.angle_alpha   90.00
_cell.angle_beta   90.00
_cell.angle_gamma   90.00
#
_symmetry.space_group_name_H-M   'P 1'
#
loop_
_entity.id
_entity.type
_entity.pdbx_description
1 polymer ?
#
loop_
_entity_poly.entity_id
_entity_poly.type
_entity_poly.pdbx_seq_one_letter_code
_entity_poly.pdbx_strand_id
1 'polypeptide(L)'
;MKMIGYNRLGDNGRFGNQLFQYASLRGIAAKHKYDWCVPPPDTYKAANYGLFDCFKMSGAEGKVGYVPHNFETVDETTFAFDKEQFDSFPDNVNVDGYRQTEKYFKHIENKIRKDFAFLPEIMKPCRKFMKQFAGGRVVFLHVRRER
;
A
#
# COMPACT_ATOMS: atom_id res chain seq x y z
N MET A 1 2.24 14.06 19.09
CA MET A 1 1.87 12.70 18.62
C MET A 1 2.73 12.42 17.40
N LYS A 2 3.45 11.29 17.38
CA LYS A 2 4.34 10.96 16.26
C LYS A 2 3.53 10.36 15.12
N MET A 3 3.56 10.97 13.95
CA MET A 3 2.68 10.62 12.84
C MET A 3 3.44 10.65 11.51
N ILE A 4 3.10 9.77 10.60
CA ILE A 4 3.54 9.82 9.20
C ILE A 4 2.36 9.65 8.27
N GLY A 5 2.43 10.22 7.08
CA GLY A 5 1.37 10.07 6.09
C GLY A 5 1.94 9.88 4.69
N TYR A 6 1.08 9.51 3.76
CA TYR A 6 1.44 9.39 2.36
C TYR A 6 0.44 10.20 1.52
N ASN A 7 0.55 11.54 1.57
CA ASN A 7 -0.44 12.45 0.99
C ASN A 7 -0.64 12.26 -0.53
N ARG A 8 0.39 11.78 -1.22
CA ARG A 8 0.38 11.56 -2.67
C ARG A 8 0.28 10.08 -3.06
N LEU A 9 -0.22 9.23 -2.17
CA LEU A 9 -0.42 7.82 -2.45
C LEU A 9 -1.34 7.66 -3.68
N GLY A 10 -0.84 7.00 -4.71
CA GLY A 10 -1.56 6.83 -5.98
C GLY A 10 -1.19 7.83 -7.08
N ASP A 11 -0.54 8.95 -6.79
CA ASP A 11 -0.05 9.89 -7.80
C ASP A 11 1.14 9.32 -8.57
N ASN A 12 2.01 8.61 -7.89
CA ASN A 12 3.21 8.02 -8.47
C ASN A 12 2.96 6.57 -8.86
N GLY A 13 2.95 6.31 -10.17
CA GLY A 13 2.78 4.96 -10.69
C GLY A 13 1.32 4.51 -10.76
N ARG A 14 1.14 3.19 -10.95
CA ARG A 14 -0.18 2.58 -11.14
C ARG A 14 -0.56 1.76 -9.91
N PHE A 15 -1.68 1.06 -10.00
CA PHE A 15 -2.31 0.30 -8.92
C PHE A 15 -1.33 -0.60 -8.12
N GLY A 16 -0.45 -1.35 -8.80
CA GLY A 16 0.56 -2.17 -8.12
C GLY A 16 1.52 -1.37 -7.24
N ASN A 17 1.86 -0.14 -7.65
CA ASN A 17 2.73 0.73 -6.86
C ASN A 17 2.04 1.19 -5.57
N GLN A 18 0.73 1.44 -5.61
CA GLN A 18 -0.05 1.83 -4.42
C GLN A 18 -0.01 0.75 -3.33
N LEU A 19 0.02 -0.53 -3.72
CA LEU A 19 0.14 -1.64 -2.78
C LEU A 19 1.46 -1.55 -1.99
N PHE A 20 2.55 -1.30 -2.70
CA PHE A 20 3.86 -1.12 -2.06
C PHE A 20 3.91 0.15 -1.20
N GLN A 21 3.40 1.26 -1.69
CA GLN A 21 3.37 2.54 -0.97
C GLN A 21 2.61 2.42 0.34
N TYR A 22 1.40 1.85 0.30
CA TYR A 22 0.58 1.59 1.48
C TYR A 22 1.27 0.64 2.46
N ALA A 23 1.76 -0.50 1.97
CA ALA A 23 2.38 -1.51 2.81
C ALA A 23 3.67 -0.98 3.48
N SER A 24 4.47 -0.19 2.74
CA SER A 24 5.70 0.41 3.26
C SER A 24 5.42 1.48 4.30
N LEU A 25 4.43 2.36 4.07
CA LEU A 25 3.98 3.32 5.09
C LEU A 25 3.61 2.62 6.39
N ARG A 26 2.78 1.58 6.31
CA ARG A 26 2.37 0.79 7.47
C ARG A 26 3.52 0.08 8.17
N GLY A 27 4.47 -0.44 7.38
CA GLY A 27 5.65 -1.11 7.93
C GLY A 27 6.57 -0.15 8.67
N ILE A 28 6.83 1.02 8.09
CA ILE A 28 7.60 2.10 8.73
C ILE A 28 6.90 2.55 10.02
N ALA A 29 5.60 2.84 9.96
CA ALA A 29 4.82 3.24 11.12
C ALA A 29 4.86 2.20 12.25
N ALA A 30 4.70 0.92 11.91
CA ALA A 30 4.74 -0.17 12.89
C ALA A 30 6.10 -0.32 13.55
N LYS A 31 7.20 -0.21 12.78
CA LYS A 31 8.56 -0.29 13.30
C LYS A 31 8.85 0.80 14.33
N HIS A 32 8.44 2.02 14.02
CA HIS A 32 8.74 3.18 14.86
C HIS A 32 7.65 3.53 15.87
N LYS A 33 6.54 2.76 15.88
CA LYS A 33 5.35 3.02 16.73
C LYS A 33 4.76 4.41 16.46
N TYR A 34 4.76 4.82 15.20
CA TYR A 34 4.12 6.05 14.75
C TYR A 34 2.65 5.80 14.42
N ASP A 35 1.84 6.82 14.57
CA ASP A 35 0.54 6.88 13.92
C ASP A 35 0.71 7.16 12.42
N TRP A 36 -0.32 6.89 11.61
CA TRP A 36 -0.21 7.03 10.17
C TRP A 36 -1.55 7.31 9.53
N CYS A 37 -1.54 7.94 8.35
CA CYS A 37 -2.74 8.13 7.55
C CYS A 37 -2.46 8.03 6.05
N VAL A 38 -3.53 7.77 5.31
CA VAL A 38 -3.56 7.74 3.84
C VAL A 38 -4.72 8.59 3.32
N PRO A 39 -4.65 9.11 2.08
CA PRO A 39 -5.72 9.93 1.51
C PRO A 39 -7.08 9.23 1.55
N PRO A 40 -8.17 10.01 1.74
CA PRO A 40 -9.53 9.48 1.64
C PRO A 40 -9.85 9.03 0.22
N PRO A 41 -10.54 7.88 0.05
CA PRO A 41 -10.90 7.38 -1.29
C PRO A 41 -11.87 8.32 -2.02
N ASP A 42 -12.78 8.97 -1.28
CA ASP A 42 -13.89 9.73 -1.86
C ASP A 42 -13.47 11.13 -2.36
N THR A 43 -12.41 11.70 -1.78
CA THR A 43 -11.97 13.08 -2.06
C THR A 43 -10.67 13.17 -2.80
N TYR A 44 -9.89 12.10 -2.78
CA TYR A 44 -8.60 12.03 -3.43
C TYR A 44 -8.74 11.65 -4.90
N LYS A 45 -8.37 12.58 -5.78
CA LYS A 45 -8.56 12.45 -7.24
C LYS A 45 -7.33 11.91 -7.98
N ALA A 46 -6.45 11.17 -7.33
CA ALA A 46 -5.36 10.50 -8.05
C ALA A 46 -5.94 9.53 -9.09
N ALA A 47 -5.46 9.59 -10.31
CA ALA A 47 -6.04 8.90 -11.47
C ALA A 47 -6.15 7.38 -11.33
N ASN A 48 -5.48 6.78 -10.35
CA ASN A 48 -5.43 5.33 -10.17
C ASN A 48 -5.62 4.90 -8.71
N TYR A 49 -6.10 5.78 -7.83
CA TYR A 49 -6.26 5.46 -6.42
C TYR A 49 -7.46 4.53 -6.21
N GLY A 50 -7.19 3.25 -6.12
CA GLY A 50 -8.20 2.20 -6.13
C GLY A 50 -8.06 1.14 -5.04
N LEU A 51 -7.27 1.38 -4.00
CA LEU A 51 -7.05 0.39 -2.94
C LEU A 51 -8.35 0.01 -2.23
N PHE A 52 -9.17 1.01 -1.89
CA PHE A 52 -10.44 0.81 -1.19
C PHE A 52 -11.54 0.23 -2.09
N ASP A 53 -11.38 0.32 -3.42
CA ASP A 53 -12.31 -0.28 -4.38
C ASP A 53 -12.08 -1.79 -4.54
N CYS A 54 -10.90 -2.26 -4.18
CA CYS A 54 -10.49 -3.65 -4.40
C CYS A 54 -10.34 -4.45 -3.11
N PHE A 55 -9.95 -3.80 -2.02
CA PHE A 55 -9.55 -4.48 -0.79
C PHE A 55 -10.31 -3.98 0.44
N LYS A 56 -10.39 -4.84 1.44
CA LYS A 56 -11.06 -4.53 2.71
C LYS A 56 -10.41 -3.39 3.47
N MET A 57 -9.10 -3.21 3.31
CA MET A 57 -8.33 -2.16 3.98
C MET A 57 -8.60 -2.05 5.48
N SER A 58 -8.79 -3.18 6.16
CA SER A 58 -9.24 -3.25 7.57
C SER A 58 -8.33 -2.51 8.54
N GLY A 59 -7.05 -2.41 8.24
CA GLY A 59 -6.11 -1.64 9.07
C GLY A 59 -6.16 -0.13 8.86
N ALA A 60 -6.85 0.33 7.80
CA ALA A 60 -7.00 1.76 7.50
C ALA A 60 -8.24 2.39 8.16
N GLU A 61 -9.02 1.62 8.91
CA GLU A 61 -10.15 2.16 9.66
C GLU A 61 -9.67 3.22 10.67
N GLY A 62 -10.22 4.42 10.58
CA GLY A 62 -9.77 5.57 11.39
C GLY A 62 -8.39 6.14 11.03
N LYS A 63 -7.80 5.69 9.91
CA LYS A 63 -6.49 6.13 9.40
C LYS A 63 -6.58 6.87 8.06
N VAL A 64 -7.76 7.36 7.73
CA VAL A 64 -8.01 8.10 6.49
C VAL A 64 -7.90 9.59 6.75
N GLY A 65 -7.03 10.27 5.99
CA GLY A 65 -6.76 11.70 6.13
C GLY A 65 -5.43 12.10 5.50
N TYR A 66 -4.99 13.30 5.80
CA TYR A 66 -3.74 13.87 5.33
C TYR A 66 -2.88 14.32 6.51
N VAL A 67 -1.57 14.16 6.41
CA VAL A 67 -0.67 14.90 7.28
C VAL A 67 -0.63 16.37 6.88
N PRO A 68 -0.32 17.30 7.80
CA PRO A 68 -0.21 18.71 7.51
C PRO A 68 0.71 19.02 6.33
N HIS A 69 0.34 19.98 5.49
CA HIS A 69 1.12 20.35 4.30
C HIS A 69 2.50 20.93 4.61
N ASN A 70 2.71 21.40 5.84
CA ASN A 70 4.00 21.91 6.30
C ASN A 70 4.93 20.82 6.85
N PHE A 71 4.50 19.55 6.85
CA PHE A 71 5.40 18.44 7.17
C PHE A 71 6.42 18.28 6.05
N GLU A 72 7.66 18.05 6.43
CA GLU A 72 8.71 17.73 5.47
C GLU A 72 8.38 16.43 4.73
N THR A 73 8.79 16.34 3.46
CA THR A 73 8.63 15.13 2.66
C THR A 73 9.92 14.32 2.72
N VAL A 74 9.77 13.05 3.05
CA VAL A 74 10.87 12.07 3.02
C VAL A 74 10.73 11.23 1.77
N ASP A 75 11.56 11.57 0.78
CA ASP A 75 11.63 10.86 -0.50
C ASP A 75 12.39 9.54 -0.38
N GLU A 76 12.14 8.65 -1.34
CA GLU A 76 12.93 7.46 -1.56
C GLU A 76 14.31 7.84 -2.10
N THR A 77 15.37 7.37 -1.45
CA THR A 77 16.76 7.67 -1.83
C THR A 77 17.28 6.76 -2.93
N THR A 78 16.71 5.56 -3.04
CA THR A 78 17.11 4.53 -3.99
C THR A 78 15.96 3.56 -4.24
N PHE A 79 15.89 2.94 -5.40
CA PHE A 79 14.93 1.86 -5.69
C PHE A 79 15.18 0.58 -4.88
N ALA A 80 16.36 0.42 -4.31
CA ALA A 80 16.66 -0.68 -3.39
C ALA A 80 16.16 -0.37 -1.98
N PHE A 81 16.19 -1.37 -1.09
CA PHE A 81 15.87 -1.16 0.31
C PHE A 81 16.95 -0.31 1.00
N ASP A 82 16.57 0.87 1.44
CA ASP A 82 17.41 1.72 2.26
C ASP A 82 17.21 1.37 3.74
N LYS A 83 18.13 0.56 4.25
CA LYS A 83 18.08 0.12 5.64
C LYS A 83 18.35 1.26 6.62
N GLU A 84 19.26 2.17 6.29
CA GLU A 84 19.61 3.29 7.16
C GLU A 84 18.42 4.23 7.32
N GLN A 85 17.81 4.65 6.20
CA GLN A 85 16.59 5.45 6.24
C GLN A 85 15.46 4.73 6.99
N PHE A 86 15.29 3.42 6.77
CA PHE A 86 14.25 2.63 7.45
C PHE A 86 14.46 2.54 8.96
N ASP A 87 15.72 2.43 9.41
CA ASP A 87 16.04 2.31 10.82
C ASP A 87 15.99 3.65 11.57
N SER A 88 16.20 4.77 10.88
CA SER A 88 16.21 6.12 11.43
C SER A 88 15.07 7.02 10.93
N PHE A 89 13.97 6.43 10.45
CA PHE A 89 12.89 7.17 9.80
C PHE A 89 12.30 8.24 10.72
N PRO A 90 12.25 9.52 10.30
CA PRO A 90 11.76 10.60 11.13
C PRO A 90 10.24 10.52 11.35
N ASP A 91 9.76 11.15 12.41
CA ASP A 91 8.34 11.37 12.66
C ASP A 91 7.86 12.72 12.12
N ASN A 92 6.54 12.91 12.08
CA ASN A 92 5.89 14.13 11.60
C ASN A 92 6.32 14.53 10.19
N VAL A 93 6.29 13.55 9.29
CA VAL A 93 6.67 13.72 7.89
C VAL A 93 5.62 13.15 6.94
N ASN A 94 5.65 13.67 5.71
CA ASN A 94 5.00 13.07 4.56
C ASN A 94 5.97 12.11 3.86
N VAL A 95 5.54 10.90 3.58
CA VAL A 95 6.33 9.87 2.88
C VAL A 95 6.06 9.98 1.39
N ASP A 96 7.10 9.86 0.55
CA ASP A 96 6.96 9.76 -0.91
C ASP A 96 7.90 8.70 -1.49
N GLY A 97 7.73 8.40 -2.79
CA GLY A 97 8.49 7.40 -3.52
C GLY A 97 7.70 6.14 -3.85
N TYR A 98 8.34 5.15 -4.43
CA TYR A 98 7.72 3.86 -4.80
C TYR A 98 7.85 2.80 -3.70
N ARG A 99 9.00 2.73 -3.05
CA ARG A 99 9.34 1.81 -1.95
C ARG A 99 9.01 0.35 -2.26
N GLN A 100 9.35 -0.10 -3.46
CA GLN A 100 8.95 -1.37 -4.06
C GLN A 100 9.75 -2.57 -3.54
N THR A 101 9.81 -2.75 -2.23
CA THR A 101 10.42 -3.93 -1.62
C THR A 101 9.68 -4.37 -0.37
N GLU A 102 9.49 -5.68 -0.20
CA GLU A 102 8.83 -6.26 0.97
C GLU A 102 9.58 -6.00 2.29
N LYS A 103 10.84 -5.64 2.24
CA LYS A 103 11.68 -5.42 3.42
C LYS A 103 11.13 -4.29 4.32
N TYR A 104 10.42 -3.32 3.75
CA TYR A 104 9.77 -2.27 4.53
C TYR A 104 8.63 -2.77 5.42
N PHE A 105 7.95 -3.88 5.06
CA PHE A 105 6.74 -4.35 5.75
C PHE A 105 6.73 -5.84 6.09
N LYS A 106 7.80 -6.58 5.85
CA LYS A 106 7.88 -8.03 6.12
C LYS A 106 7.54 -8.39 7.57
N HIS A 107 7.95 -7.57 8.51
CA HIS A 107 7.68 -7.77 9.95
C HIS A 107 6.19 -7.64 10.35
N ILE A 108 5.35 -7.09 9.46
CA ILE A 108 3.90 -7.00 9.63
C ILE A 108 3.13 -7.70 8.51
N GLU A 109 3.73 -8.66 7.83
CA GLU A 109 3.17 -9.35 6.67
C GLU A 109 1.72 -9.79 6.87
N ASN A 110 1.41 -10.40 8.01
CA ASN A 110 0.05 -10.89 8.30
C ASN A 110 -0.99 -9.75 8.38
N LYS A 111 -0.59 -8.57 8.85
CA LYS A 111 -1.47 -7.39 8.88
C LYS A 111 -1.72 -6.87 7.47
N ILE A 112 -0.68 -6.79 6.64
CA ILE A 112 -0.79 -6.37 5.25
C ILE A 112 -1.67 -7.34 4.44
N ARG A 113 -1.52 -8.65 4.63
CA ARG A 113 -2.37 -9.66 3.97
C ARG A 113 -3.85 -9.52 4.36
N LYS A 114 -4.16 -9.13 5.60
CA LYS A 114 -5.55 -8.87 6.01
C LYS A 114 -6.12 -7.63 5.34
N ASP A 115 -5.33 -6.56 5.22
CA ASP A 115 -5.78 -5.34 4.56
C ASP A 115 -6.05 -5.58 3.08
N PHE A 116 -5.16 -6.33 2.41
CA PHE A 116 -5.31 -6.67 1.00
C PHE A 116 -6.19 -7.90 0.74
N ALA A 117 -7.01 -8.29 1.70
CA ALA A 117 -8.08 -9.23 1.43
C ALA A 117 -9.09 -8.58 0.47
N PHE A 118 -9.31 -9.21 -0.68
CA PHE A 118 -10.25 -8.69 -1.67
C PHE A 118 -11.67 -8.56 -1.12
N LEU A 119 -12.39 -7.56 -1.59
CA LEU A 119 -13.80 -7.38 -1.32
C LEU A 119 -14.61 -8.60 -1.81
N PRO A 120 -15.71 -8.97 -1.12
CA PRO A 120 -16.52 -10.14 -1.48
C PRO A 120 -17.06 -10.10 -2.91
N GLU A 121 -17.43 -8.92 -3.41
CA GLU A 121 -17.94 -8.69 -4.77
C GLU A 121 -16.91 -9.02 -5.85
N ILE A 122 -15.62 -8.84 -5.57
CA ILE A 122 -14.51 -9.23 -6.46
C ILE A 122 -14.24 -10.72 -6.34
N MET A 123 -14.20 -11.23 -5.11
CA MET A 123 -13.85 -12.64 -4.86
C MET A 123 -14.90 -13.64 -5.35
N LYS A 124 -16.19 -13.27 -5.27
CA LYS A 124 -17.28 -14.18 -5.63
C LYS A 124 -17.23 -14.64 -7.10
N PRO A 125 -17.15 -13.74 -8.10
CA PRO A 125 -17.00 -14.15 -9.50
C PRO A 125 -15.68 -14.89 -9.76
N CYS A 126 -14.57 -14.47 -9.14
CA CYS A 126 -13.29 -15.16 -9.27
C CYS A 126 -13.35 -16.62 -8.78
N ARG A 127 -13.96 -16.84 -7.62
CA ARG A 127 -14.16 -18.21 -7.09
C ARG A 127 -15.07 -19.05 -7.99
N LYS A 128 -16.13 -18.44 -8.54
CA LYS A 128 -17.01 -19.13 -9.51
C LYS A 128 -16.23 -19.54 -10.76
N PHE A 129 -15.41 -18.63 -11.29
CA PHE A 129 -14.55 -18.92 -12.44
C PHE A 129 -13.55 -20.04 -12.14
N MET A 130 -12.89 -20.00 -10.99
CA MET A 130 -11.89 -21.00 -10.60
C MET A 130 -12.45 -22.40 -10.38
N LYS A 131 -13.74 -22.53 -10.04
CA LYS A 131 -14.37 -23.86 -9.86
C LYS A 131 -14.33 -24.74 -11.10
N GLN A 132 -14.30 -24.17 -12.31
CA GLN A 132 -14.23 -24.95 -13.56
C GLN A 132 -12.87 -25.64 -13.76
N PHE A 133 -11.87 -25.28 -12.98
CA PHE A 133 -10.54 -25.86 -12.99
C PHE A 133 -10.27 -26.77 -11.79
N ALA A 134 -11.31 -27.12 -11.03
CA ALA A 134 -11.19 -27.97 -9.85
C ALA A 134 -10.66 -29.37 -10.25
N GLY A 135 -9.63 -29.84 -9.55
CA GLY A 135 -8.99 -31.15 -9.79
C GLY A 135 -7.72 -31.09 -10.65
N GLY A 136 -7.34 -29.96 -11.19
CA GLY A 136 -6.11 -29.78 -11.95
C GLY A 136 -5.11 -28.82 -11.33
N ARG A 137 -3.88 -28.81 -11.86
CA ARG A 137 -2.93 -27.73 -11.61
C ARG A 137 -3.26 -26.56 -12.54
N VAL A 138 -3.38 -25.36 -11.98
CA VAL A 138 -3.65 -24.15 -12.74
C VAL A 138 -2.38 -23.30 -12.80
N VAL A 139 -1.96 -22.94 -14.01
CA VAL A 139 -0.84 -22.06 -14.26
C VAL A 139 -1.37 -20.80 -14.94
N PHE A 140 -1.04 -19.63 -14.38
CA PHE A 140 -1.38 -18.35 -14.98
C PHE A 140 -0.16 -17.76 -15.67
N LEU A 141 -0.33 -17.33 -16.92
CA LEU A 141 0.67 -16.59 -17.66
C LEU A 141 0.15 -15.17 -17.92
N HIS A 142 0.87 -14.18 -17.41
CA HIS A 142 0.60 -12.78 -17.70
C HIS A 142 1.70 -12.22 -18.60
N VAL A 143 1.34 -11.82 -19.82
CA VAL A 143 2.26 -11.19 -20.78
C VAL A 143 1.93 -9.70 -20.86
N ARG A 144 2.82 -8.87 -20.32
CA ARG A 144 2.74 -7.41 -20.48
C ARG A 144 3.37 -7.02 -21.80
N ARG A 145 2.59 -6.39 -22.69
CA ARG A 145 3.11 -5.78 -23.92
C ARG A 145 3.24 -4.27 -23.72
N GLU A 146 4.37 -3.73 -24.08
CA GLU A 146 4.51 -2.29 -24.26
C GLU A 146 3.76 -1.89 -25.55
N ARG A 147 3.04 -0.77 -25.47
CA ARG A 147 2.39 -0.15 -26.63
C ARG A 147 3.29 0.96 -27.17
#